data_ed300b5617ddfa7ac5f1907613c453b2
#
_entry.id   ed300b5617ddfa7ac5f1907613c453b2
#
_cell.length_a   1.000
_cell.length_b   1.000
_cell.length_c   1.000
_cell.angle_alpha   90.00
_cell.angle_beta   90.00
_cell.angle_gamma   90.00
#
_symmetry.space_group_name_H-M   'P 1'
#
loop_
_entity.id
_entity.type
_entity.pdbx_description
1 polymer ?
#
loop_
_entity_poly.entity_id
_entity_poly.type
_entity_poly.pdbx_seq_one_letter_code
_entity_poly.pdbx_strand_id
1 'polypeptide(L)' 'MDALEQYIHEHSTPEEELLHELDRETNLRVVAPRMISGHIQGQLLKMTVEMTGARRILEIGTFTGYSALCMAAGL' A
#
# COMPACT_ATOMS: atom_id res chain seq x y z
N MET A 1 17.34 -1.60 -3.82
CA MET A 1 16.49 -2.75 -3.46
C MET A 1 17.37 -3.99 -3.33
N ASP A 2 17.33 -4.71 -2.23
CA ASP A 2 18.12 -5.92 -2.08
C ASP A 2 17.49 -7.11 -2.83
N ALA A 3 18.21 -8.26 -2.86
CA ALA A 3 17.76 -9.43 -3.61
C ALA A 3 16.42 -9.99 -3.10
N LEU A 4 16.18 -9.94 -1.79
CA LEU A 4 14.94 -10.42 -1.19
C LEU A 4 13.75 -9.53 -1.59
N GLU A 5 13.90 -8.23 -1.50
CA GLU A 5 12.87 -7.28 -1.90
C GLU A 5 12.57 -7.40 -3.39
N GLN A 6 13.60 -7.54 -4.21
CA GLN A 6 13.44 -7.74 -5.65
C GLN A 6 12.63 -9.01 -5.95
N TYR A 7 12.96 -10.09 -5.27
CA TYR A 7 12.22 -11.37 -5.42
C TYR A 7 10.74 -11.18 -5.06
N ILE A 8 10.46 -10.51 -3.93
CA ILE A 8 9.08 -10.27 -3.49
C ILE A 8 8.31 -9.46 -4.54
N HIS A 9 8.90 -8.39 -5.07
CA HIS A 9 8.26 -7.57 -6.09
C HIS A 9 8.01 -8.35 -7.39
N GLU A 10 8.95 -9.18 -7.80
CA GLU A 10 8.82 -9.99 -9.02
C GLU A 10 7.72 -11.06 -8.90
N HIS A 11 7.43 -11.52 -7.70
CA HIS A 11 6.45 -12.59 -7.43
C HIS A 11 5.14 -12.08 -6.83
N SER A 12 4.94 -10.77 -6.84
CA SER A 12 3.72 -10.14 -6.34
C SER A 12 2.93 -9.50 -7.48
N THR A 13 1.64 -9.27 -7.24
CA THR A 13 0.80 -8.51 -8.16
C THR A 13 1.40 -7.11 -8.35
N PRO A 14 1.50 -6.63 -9.60
CA PRO A 14 2.02 -5.27 -9.85
C PRO A 14 1.19 -4.19 -9.17
N GLU A 15 1.86 -3.12 -8.79
CA GLU A 15 1.22 -1.94 -8.20
C GLU A 15 0.29 -1.27 -9.21
N GLU A 16 -0.92 -0.91 -8.77
CA GLU A 16 -1.83 -0.14 -9.62
C GLU A 16 -1.27 1.25 -9.90
N GLU A 17 -1.61 1.79 -11.06
CA GLU A 17 -1.11 3.08 -11.51
C GLU A 17 -1.46 4.22 -10.54
N LEU A 18 -2.67 4.22 -10.01
CA LEU A 18 -3.10 5.22 -9.02
C LEU A 18 -2.22 5.20 -7.77
N LEU A 19 -1.91 4.02 -7.25
CA LEU A 19 -1.08 3.86 -6.06
C LEU A 19 0.38 4.23 -6.34
N HIS A 20 0.87 3.88 -7.53
CA HIS A 20 2.21 4.28 -7.96
C HIS A 20 2.33 5.80 -8.04
N GLU A 21 1.31 6.47 -8.57
CA GLU A 21 1.27 7.92 -8.67
C GLU A 21 1.20 8.57 -7.28
N LEU A 22 0.42 8.00 -6.36
CA LEU A 22 0.34 8.48 -4.98
C LEU A 22 1.69 8.35 -4.28
N ASP A 23 2.38 7.23 -4.45
CA ASP A 23 3.72 7.01 -3.89
C ASP A 23 4.69 8.06 -4.44
N ARG A 24 4.68 8.27 -5.74
CA ARG A 24 5.53 9.27 -6.41
C ARG A 24 5.25 10.68 -5.87
N GLU A 25 3.98 11.10 -5.78
CA GLU A 25 3.60 12.40 -5.27
C GLU A 25 4.00 12.56 -3.80
N THR A 26 3.83 11.51 -2.99
CA THR A 26 4.24 11.52 -1.58
C THR A 26 5.75 11.75 -1.46
N ASN A 27 6.55 11.07 -2.26
CA ASN A 27 8.00 11.22 -2.23
C ASN A 27 8.46 12.60 -2.71
N LEU A 28 7.71 13.22 -3.62
CA LEU A 28 8.06 14.53 -4.17
C LEU A 28 7.63 15.71 -3.29
N ARG A 29 6.52 15.58 -2.55
CA ARG A 29 5.84 16.73 -1.94
C ARG A 29 5.71 16.68 -0.42
N VAL A 30 5.92 15.54 0.20
CA VAL A 30 5.71 15.36 1.64
C VAL A 30 7.03 15.28 2.38
N VAL A 31 7.08 15.84 3.60
CA VAL A 31 8.31 15.98 4.38
C VAL A 31 8.87 14.63 4.84
N ALA A 32 8.03 13.66 5.17
CA ALA A 32 8.45 12.35 5.66
C ALA A 32 7.90 11.21 4.78
N PRO A 33 8.34 11.08 3.51
CA PRO A 33 7.76 10.10 2.58
C PRO A 33 7.96 8.64 3.00
N ARG A 34 8.93 8.36 3.88
CA ARG A 34 9.15 6.99 4.39
C ARG A 34 7.96 6.44 5.19
N MET A 35 7.05 7.30 5.63
CA MET A 35 5.86 6.89 6.36
C MET A 35 4.81 6.24 5.48
N ILE A 36 4.95 6.31 4.15
CA ILE A 36 4.03 5.66 3.23
C ILE A 36 4.20 4.13 3.32
N SER A 37 3.07 3.41 3.30
CA SER A 37 3.07 1.96 3.47
C SER A 37 3.79 1.22 2.34
N GLY A 38 3.58 1.65 1.11
CA GLY A 38 4.17 1.04 -0.07
C GLY A 38 3.41 -0.17 -0.59
N HIS A 39 3.87 -0.68 -1.75
CA HIS A 39 3.13 -1.70 -2.51
C HIS A 39 3.00 -3.03 -1.77
N ILE A 40 4.08 -3.57 -1.23
CA ILE A 40 4.05 -4.91 -0.61
C ILE A 40 3.18 -4.91 0.64
N GLN A 41 3.35 -3.94 1.52
CA GLN A 41 2.51 -3.80 2.71
C GLN A 41 1.05 -3.54 2.32
N GLY A 42 0.83 -2.72 1.29
CA GLY A 42 -0.52 -2.44 0.77
C GLY A 42 -1.22 -3.71 0.27
N GLN A 43 -0.52 -4.57 -0.46
CA GLN A 43 -1.07 -5.84 -0.92
C GLN A 43 -1.39 -6.78 0.24
N LEU A 44 -0.54 -6.82 1.27
CA LEU A 44 -0.79 -7.61 2.47
C LEU A 44 -2.05 -7.13 3.19
N LEU A 45 -2.22 -5.81 3.33
CA LEU A 45 -3.41 -5.23 3.95
C LEU A 45 -4.68 -5.55 3.15
N LYS A 46 -4.61 -5.42 1.83
CA LYS A 46 -5.73 -5.78 0.95
C LYS A 46 -6.12 -7.24 1.11
N MET A 47 -5.15 -8.14 1.09
CA MET A 47 -5.40 -9.58 1.28
C MET A 47 -6.01 -9.86 2.64
N THR A 48 -5.55 -9.19 3.70
CA THR A 48 -6.08 -9.35 5.06
C THR A 48 -7.54 -8.95 5.10
N VAL A 49 -7.91 -7.84 4.47
CA VAL A 49 -9.31 -7.38 4.39
C VAL A 49 -10.16 -8.42 3.66
N GLU A 50 -9.67 -8.93 2.53
CA GLU A 50 -10.39 -9.96 1.76
C GLU A 50 -10.58 -11.25 2.55
N MET A 51 -9.53 -11.73 3.23
CA MET A 51 -9.57 -12.98 4.01
C MET A 51 -10.51 -12.89 5.20
N THR A 52 -10.57 -11.75 5.87
CA THR A 52 -11.41 -11.56 7.06
C THR A 52 -12.86 -11.21 6.72
N GLY A 53 -13.14 -10.85 5.47
CA GLY A 53 -14.46 -10.41 5.05
C GLY A 53 -14.89 -9.10 5.70
N ALA A 54 -13.94 -8.24 6.01
CA ALA A 54 -14.20 -6.96 6.66
C ALA A 54 -15.10 -6.08 5.77
N ARG A 55 -16.04 -5.38 6.41
CA ARG A 55 -16.94 -4.44 5.72
C ARG A 55 -16.68 -3.00 6.12
N ARG A 56 -16.03 -2.80 7.26
CA ARG A 56 -15.68 -1.47 7.78
C ARG A 56 -14.27 -1.54 8.33
N ILE A 57 -13.51 -0.48 8.11
CA ILE A 57 -12.12 -0.41 8.51
C ILE A 57 -11.89 0.95 9.17
N LEU A 58 -11.21 0.92 10.32
CA LEU A 58 -10.72 2.13 10.99
C LEU A 58 -9.21 2.13 10.86
N GLU A 59 -8.65 3.22 10.36
CA GLU A 59 -7.21 3.42 10.29
C GLU A 59 -6.81 4.64 11.11
N ILE A 60 -5.78 4.47 11.95
CA ILE A 60 -5.18 5.56 12.71
C ILE A 60 -3.85 5.88 12.04
N GLY A 61 -3.60 7.16 11.73
CA GLY A 61 -2.39 7.57 11.04
C GLY A 61 -2.42 7.25 9.55
N THR A 62 -3.43 7.75 8.83
CA THR A 62 -3.62 7.48 7.40
C THR A 62 -2.49 8.02 6.52
N PHE A 63 -1.82 9.06 6.96
CA PHE A 63 -0.77 9.75 6.21
C PHE A 63 -1.32 10.29 4.87
N THR A 64 -0.85 9.77 3.72
CA THR A 64 -1.33 10.20 2.39
C THR A 64 -2.45 9.32 1.83
N GLY A 65 -2.89 8.31 2.59
CA GLY A 65 -4.02 7.47 2.22
C GLY A 65 -3.68 6.21 1.42
N TYR A 66 -2.40 5.88 1.27
CA TYR A 66 -1.97 4.70 0.50
C TYR A 66 -2.57 3.40 1.06
N SER A 67 -2.37 3.15 2.36
CA SER A 67 -2.92 1.96 3.01
C SER A 67 -4.44 1.96 3.02
N ALA A 68 -5.06 3.13 3.20
CA ALA A 68 -6.52 3.25 3.16
C ALA A 68 -7.09 2.82 1.81
N LEU A 69 -6.45 3.25 0.70
CA LEU A 69 -6.86 2.85 -0.64
C LEU A 69 -6.67 1.35 -0.87
N CYS A 70 -5.56 0.78 -0.39
CA CYS A 70 -5.30 -0.65 -0.51
C CYS A 70 -6.33 -1.48 0.25
N MET A 71 -6.65 -1.09 1.49
CA MET A 71 -7.65 -1.79 2.28
C MET A 71 -9.06 -1.65 1.69
N ALA A 72 -9.40 -0.46 1.18
CA ALA A 72 -10.69 -0.23 0.52
C ALA A 72 -10.87 -1.14 -0.70
N ALA A 73 -9.80 -1.42 -1.43
CA ALA A 73 -9.84 -2.32 -2.58
C ALA A 73 -10.17 -3.76 -2.19
N GLY A 74 -9.95 -4.14 -0.92
CA GLY A 74 -10.27 -5.49 -0.41
C GLY A 74 -11.67 -5.66 0.14
N LEU A 75 -12.41 -4.55 0.30
CA LEU A 75 -13.76 -4.59 0.87
C LEU A 75 -14.77 -5.32 -0.02
#